data_6e541c65eae91086cd1bfd079ed7ad66
#
_entry.id   6e541c65eae91086cd1bfd079ed7ad66
#
_cell.length_a   1.000
_cell.length_b   1.000
_cell.length_c   1.000
_cell.angle_alpha   90.00
_cell.angle_beta   90.00
_cell.angle_gamma   90.00
#
_symmetry.space_group_name_H-M   'P 1'
#
loop_
_entity.id
_entity.type
_entity.pdbx_description
1 polymer ?
#
loop_
_entity_poly.entity_id
_entity_poly.type
_entity_poly.pdbx_seq_one_letter_code
_entity_poly.pdbx_strand_id
1 'polypeptide(L)'
;MNQFAGHLQETLFSVAQRVIGERIRDITGSQSNLEHFKYPKGDPGLLGPNSVAWKVHAHFVAMMVGGLSSLIVQSLHSRALSAVWDHSDFRNKLKERLGRTAYFVAATTYGGKSMATEAIRRVNAIHANIRGVDLDGKAYVANEPELIRWVHLAEVSSFLNAYQHLSKSPLSQSECDQYIEEMTQVGLLLGAEKL
;
A
#
# COMPACT_ATOMS: atom_id res chain seq x y z
N MET A 1 -31.27 15.79 -27.13
CA MET A 1 -31.50 15.14 -25.82
C MET A 1 -30.27 14.37 -25.30
N ASN A 2 -29.44 13.74 -26.15
CA ASN A 2 -28.26 12.96 -25.70
C ASN A 2 -27.07 13.78 -25.16
N GLN A 3 -26.85 15.02 -25.59
CA GLN A 3 -25.73 15.82 -25.10
C GLN A 3 -25.92 16.32 -23.65
N PHE A 4 -27.16 16.62 -23.25
CA PHE A 4 -27.44 17.05 -21.87
C PHE A 4 -27.26 15.92 -20.85
N ALA A 5 -27.62 14.68 -21.20
CA ALA A 5 -27.44 13.51 -20.35
C ALA A 5 -25.94 13.18 -20.14
N GLY A 6 -25.13 13.30 -21.19
CA GLY A 6 -23.67 13.10 -21.10
C GLY A 6 -22.99 14.12 -20.19
N HIS A 7 -23.36 15.39 -20.31
CA HIS A 7 -22.77 16.47 -19.50
C HIS A 7 -23.17 16.38 -18.02
N LEU A 8 -24.39 15.96 -17.71
CA LEU A 8 -24.86 15.70 -16.35
C LEU A 8 -24.11 14.50 -15.72
N GLN A 9 -23.88 13.45 -16.50
CA GLN A 9 -23.18 12.25 -16.05
C GLN A 9 -21.69 12.53 -15.77
N GLU A 10 -21.01 13.32 -16.62
CA GLU A 10 -19.64 13.77 -16.39
C GLU A 10 -19.54 14.69 -15.18
N THR A 11 -20.49 15.59 -14.97
CA THR A 11 -20.54 16.50 -13.83
C THR A 11 -20.75 15.74 -12.51
N LEU A 12 -21.70 14.78 -12.48
CA LEU A 12 -21.95 13.93 -11.32
C LEU A 12 -20.72 13.06 -10.99
N PHE A 13 -20.06 12.52 -12.02
CA PHE A 13 -18.87 11.71 -11.85
C PHE A 13 -17.69 12.52 -11.28
N SER A 14 -17.47 13.74 -11.79
CA SER A 14 -16.43 14.65 -11.30
C SER A 14 -16.68 15.12 -9.87
N VAL A 15 -17.94 15.36 -9.51
CA VAL A 15 -18.33 15.72 -8.14
C VAL A 15 -18.11 14.52 -7.19
N ALA A 16 -18.50 13.31 -7.60
CA ALA A 16 -18.26 12.11 -6.82
C ALA A 16 -16.77 11.86 -6.63
N GLN A 17 -15.95 11.97 -7.67
CA GLN A 17 -14.49 11.86 -7.57
C GLN A 17 -13.88 12.88 -6.60
N ARG A 18 -14.35 14.12 -6.63
CA ARG A 18 -13.88 15.17 -5.72
C ARG A 18 -14.24 14.86 -4.28
N VAL A 19 -15.51 14.51 -4.00
CA VAL A 19 -15.99 14.18 -2.65
C VAL A 19 -15.27 12.94 -2.10
N ILE A 20 -15.11 11.90 -2.94
CA ILE A 20 -14.34 10.72 -2.59
C ILE A 20 -12.87 11.11 -2.32
N GLY A 21 -12.26 11.89 -3.19
CA GLY A 21 -10.88 12.37 -3.02
C GLY A 21 -10.67 13.20 -1.75
N GLU A 22 -11.65 14.05 -1.37
CA GLU A 22 -11.62 14.80 -0.12
C GLU A 22 -11.73 13.88 1.11
N ARG A 23 -12.67 12.93 1.09
CA ARG A 23 -12.84 11.94 2.16
C ARG A 23 -11.59 11.09 2.38
N ILE A 24 -10.86 10.80 1.33
CA ILE A 24 -9.64 10.01 1.40
C ILE A 24 -8.47 10.83 1.91
N ARG A 25 -8.32 12.07 1.47
CA ARG A 25 -7.36 12.99 2.07
C ARG A 25 -7.58 13.11 3.57
N ASP A 26 -8.84 13.18 3.99
CA ASP A 26 -9.21 13.18 5.40
C ASP A 26 -8.84 11.87 6.11
N ILE A 27 -8.95 10.71 5.42
CA ILE A 27 -8.62 9.40 5.97
C ILE A 27 -7.11 9.19 6.07
N THR A 28 -6.36 9.66 5.10
CA THR A 28 -4.91 9.46 5.05
C THR A 28 -4.12 10.50 5.85
N GLY A 29 -4.77 11.54 6.39
CA GLY A 29 -4.10 12.64 7.12
C GLY A 29 -3.12 13.44 6.27
N SER A 30 -3.30 13.42 4.96
CA SER A 30 -2.28 13.66 3.94
C SER A 30 -1.96 15.14 3.66
N GLN A 31 -2.68 16.11 4.24
CA GLN A 31 -2.45 17.52 3.86
C GLN A 31 -1.11 18.12 4.36
N SER A 32 -0.63 17.69 5.52
CA SER A 32 0.62 18.23 6.10
C SER A 32 1.90 17.58 5.58
N ASN A 33 1.80 16.41 4.95
CA ASN A 33 2.97 15.60 4.56
C ASN A 33 3.33 15.69 3.06
N LEU A 34 2.48 16.24 2.20
CA LEU A 34 2.71 16.30 0.75
C LEU A 34 3.95 17.12 0.37
N GLU A 35 4.27 18.15 1.13
CA GLU A 35 5.47 18.97 0.88
C GLU A 35 6.76 18.15 1.02
N HIS A 36 6.79 17.17 1.90
CA HIS A 36 7.96 16.31 2.11
C HIS A 36 8.26 15.43 0.89
N PHE A 37 7.24 15.08 0.09
CA PHE A 37 7.43 14.31 -1.15
C PHE A 37 8.08 15.11 -2.28
N LYS A 38 8.16 16.44 -2.15
CA LYS A 38 8.78 17.31 -3.15
C LYS A 38 10.32 17.41 -2.98
N TYR A 39 10.87 16.86 -1.90
CA TYR A 39 12.29 17.01 -1.56
C TYR A 39 12.97 15.68 -1.25
N PRO A 40 14.27 15.56 -1.53
CA PRO A 40 15.07 16.51 -2.33
C PRO A 40 14.65 16.49 -3.80
N LYS A 41 14.70 17.66 -4.45
CA LYS A 41 14.34 17.77 -5.88
C LYS A 41 15.30 16.93 -6.73
N GLY A 42 14.73 16.13 -7.65
CA GLY A 42 15.50 15.30 -8.56
C GLY A 42 15.93 13.94 -7.97
N ASP A 43 15.55 13.63 -6.73
CA ASP A 43 15.75 12.28 -6.17
C ASP A 43 14.72 11.32 -6.80
N PRO A 44 15.14 10.28 -7.53
CA PRO A 44 14.22 9.33 -8.15
C PRO A 44 13.53 8.40 -7.14
N GLY A 45 13.92 8.40 -5.88
CA GLY A 45 13.41 7.47 -4.87
C GLY A 45 14.01 6.05 -5.02
N LEU A 46 13.27 5.06 -4.51
CA LEU A 46 13.66 3.65 -4.62
C LEU A 46 13.30 3.06 -5.99
N LEU A 47 12.11 3.37 -6.50
CA LEU A 47 11.55 2.73 -7.69
C LEU A 47 11.66 3.59 -8.95
N GLY A 48 11.71 4.91 -8.76
CA GLY A 48 11.78 5.87 -9.84
C GLY A 48 10.44 6.19 -10.52
N PRO A 49 10.31 7.38 -11.11
CA PRO A 49 9.04 7.88 -11.65
C PRO A 49 8.55 7.14 -12.91
N ASN A 50 9.41 6.37 -13.56
CA ASN A 50 9.06 5.58 -14.75
C ASN A 50 8.78 4.11 -14.41
N SER A 51 8.74 3.75 -13.12
CA SER A 51 8.44 2.39 -12.68
C SER A 51 6.98 2.03 -12.93
N VAL A 52 6.72 0.75 -13.12
CA VAL A 52 5.35 0.22 -13.21
C VAL A 52 4.63 0.39 -11.88
N ALA A 53 5.34 0.29 -10.77
CA ALA A 53 4.79 0.54 -9.43
C ALA A 53 4.20 1.95 -9.31
N TRP A 54 4.82 2.99 -9.88
CA TRP A 54 4.23 4.33 -9.93
C TRP A 54 2.89 4.35 -10.65
N LYS A 55 2.80 3.66 -11.79
CA LYS A 55 1.58 3.56 -12.60
C LYS A 55 0.47 2.83 -11.85
N VAL A 56 0.78 1.70 -11.23
CA VAL A 56 -0.18 0.89 -10.46
C VAL A 56 -0.68 1.65 -9.24
N HIS A 57 0.24 2.20 -8.44
CA HIS A 57 -0.10 2.87 -7.20
C HIS A 57 -0.77 4.23 -7.41
N ALA A 58 -0.62 4.86 -8.58
CA ALA A 58 -1.35 6.06 -8.94
C ALA A 58 -2.85 5.81 -9.23
N HIS A 59 -3.24 4.53 -9.46
CA HIS A 59 -4.64 4.20 -9.73
C HIS A 59 -5.43 4.09 -8.44
N PHE A 60 -5.97 5.19 -8.00
CA PHE A 60 -6.60 5.35 -6.70
C PHE A 60 -7.60 4.24 -6.31
N VAL A 61 -8.58 3.94 -7.20
CA VAL A 61 -9.61 2.92 -6.91
C VAL A 61 -8.99 1.53 -6.77
N ALA A 62 -8.01 1.19 -7.60
CA ALA A 62 -7.30 -0.09 -7.50
C ALA A 62 -6.52 -0.19 -6.19
N MET A 63 -5.88 0.90 -5.74
CA MET A 63 -5.17 0.92 -4.46
C MET A 63 -6.11 0.74 -3.27
N MET A 64 -7.29 1.35 -3.31
CA MET A 64 -8.30 1.16 -2.24
C MET A 64 -8.82 -0.27 -2.19
N VAL A 65 -9.20 -0.83 -3.34
CA VAL A 65 -9.71 -2.22 -3.43
C VAL A 65 -8.60 -3.20 -3.09
N GLY A 66 -7.41 -3.06 -3.67
CA GLY A 66 -6.25 -3.90 -3.42
C GLY A 66 -5.81 -3.85 -1.95
N GLY A 67 -5.78 -2.66 -1.34
CA GLY A 67 -5.45 -2.49 0.07
C GLY A 67 -6.42 -3.20 1.01
N LEU A 68 -7.74 -3.10 0.78
CA LEU A 68 -8.73 -3.82 1.56
C LEU A 68 -8.62 -5.34 1.34
N SER A 69 -8.43 -5.78 0.09
CA SER A 69 -8.23 -7.18 -0.25
C SER A 69 -6.98 -7.75 0.42
N SER A 70 -5.89 -7.01 0.44
CA SER A 70 -4.64 -7.44 1.07
C SER A 70 -4.81 -7.68 2.57
N LEU A 71 -5.56 -6.83 3.28
CA LEU A 71 -5.85 -7.03 4.70
C LEU A 71 -6.59 -8.34 4.97
N ILE A 72 -7.52 -8.71 4.08
CA ILE A 72 -8.25 -9.98 4.19
C ILE A 72 -7.30 -11.15 3.92
N VAL A 73 -6.49 -11.08 2.85
CA VAL A 73 -5.52 -12.14 2.51
C VAL A 73 -4.48 -12.31 3.61
N GLN A 74 -3.95 -11.23 4.17
CA GLN A 74 -3.00 -11.27 5.29
C GLN A 74 -3.57 -12.02 6.50
N SER A 75 -4.87 -11.86 6.79
CA SER A 75 -5.53 -12.48 7.93
C SER A 75 -5.69 -14.01 7.82
N LEU A 76 -5.41 -14.59 6.65
CA LEU A 76 -5.41 -16.05 6.47
C LEU A 76 -4.18 -16.73 7.10
N HIS A 77 -3.17 -15.96 7.48
CA HIS A 77 -1.99 -16.47 8.18
C HIS A 77 -2.15 -16.23 9.69
N SER A 78 -2.15 -17.30 10.51
CA SER A 78 -2.45 -17.23 11.95
C SER A 78 -1.57 -16.24 12.70
N ARG A 79 -0.25 -16.25 12.46
CA ARG A 79 0.71 -15.32 13.11
C ARG A 79 0.51 -13.86 12.68
N ALA A 80 0.21 -13.62 11.40
CA ALA A 80 -0.09 -12.26 10.90
C ALA A 80 -1.38 -11.72 11.51
N LEU A 81 -2.42 -12.56 11.57
CA LEU A 81 -3.68 -12.20 12.21
C LEU A 81 -3.48 -11.88 13.70
N SER A 82 -2.78 -12.77 14.44
CA SER A 82 -2.52 -12.58 15.87
C SER A 82 -1.70 -11.31 16.13
N ALA A 83 -0.66 -11.05 15.35
CA ALA A 83 0.14 -9.84 15.48
C ALA A 83 -0.70 -8.56 15.33
N VAL A 84 -1.63 -8.55 14.38
CA VAL A 84 -2.55 -7.43 14.18
C VAL A 84 -3.57 -7.33 15.30
N TRP A 85 -4.11 -8.46 15.73
CA TRP A 85 -5.17 -8.53 16.75
C TRP A 85 -4.70 -8.07 18.12
N ASP A 86 -3.50 -8.50 18.52
CA ASP A 86 -2.97 -8.26 19.85
C ASP A 86 -2.25 -6.91 19.99
N HIS A 87 -1.63 -6.44 18.91
CA HIS A 87 -0.74 -5.26 18.95
C HIS A 87 -1.26 -4.04 18.17
N SER A 88 -2.45 -4.12 17.56
CA SER A 88 -3.01 -3.01 16.82
C SER A 88 -4.38 -2.62 17.36
N ASP A 89 -4.56 -1.35 17.67
CA ASP A 89 -5.87 -0.79 18.06
C ASP A 89 -6.77 -0.53 16.83
N PHE A 90 -6.78 -1.47 15.86
CA PHE A 90 -7.51 -1.28 14.60
C PHE A 90 -9.02 -1.19 14.80
N ARG A 91 -9.54 -1.80 15.87
CA ARG A 91 -10.98 -1.78 16.19
C ARG A 91 -11.48 -0.38 16.53
N ASN A 92 -10.66 0.41 17.20
CA ASN A 92 -11.00 1.78 17.61
C ASN A 92 -10.37 2.83 16.69
N LYS A 93 -9.25 2.49 16.04
CA LYS A 93 -8.39 3.41 15.27
C LYS A 93 -8.08 2.91 13.85
N LEU A 94 -9.08 2.31 13.19
CA LEU A 94 -8.92 1.78 11.84
C LEU A 94 -8.39 2.83 10.85
N LYS A 95 -8.94 4.05 10.91
CA LYS A 95 -8.55 5.17 10.07
C LYS A 95 -7.05 5.51 10.19
N GLU A 96 -6.55 5.61 11.43
CA GLU A 96 -5.12 5.89 11.67
C GLU A 96 -4.22 4.77 11.17
N ARG A 97 -4.65 3.52 11.32
CA ARG A 97 -3.90 2.37 10.81
C ARG A 97 -3.81 2.37 9.29
N LEU A 98 -4.94 2.55 8.61
CA LEU A 98 -4.97 2.65 7.15
C LEU A 98 -4.13 3.83 6.66
N GLY A 99 -4.18 4.96 7.35
CA GLY A 99 -3.35 6.12 7.04
C GLY A 99 -1.85 5.86 7.15
N ARG A 100 -1.40 5.12 8.18
CA ARG A 100 0.01 4.73 8.32
C ARG A 100 0.47 3.80 7.20
N THR A 101 -0.35 2.82 6.82
CA THR A 101 -0.05 1.91 5.70
C THR A 101 -0.02 2.67 4.37
N ALA A 102 -1.00 3.53 4.13
CA ALA A 102 -1.03 4.37 2.93
C ALA A 102 0.18 5.31 2.84
N TYR A 103 0.61 5.89 3.98
CA TYR A 103 1.83 6.69 4.04
C TYR A 103 3.08 5.86 3.71
N PHE A 104 3.20 4.64 4.24
CA PHE A 104 4.31 3.75 3.95
C PHE A 104 4.39 3.43 2.44
N VAL A 105 3.28 3.01 1.84
CA VAL A 105 3.21 2.73 0.40
C VAL A 105 3.57 3.98 -0.42
N ALA A 106 3.03 5.15 -0.06
CA ALA A 106 3.35 6.39 -0.74
C ALA A 106 4.84 6.76 -0.59
N ALA A 107 5.41 6.64 0.61
CA ALA A 107 6.81 6.97 0.87
C ALA A 107 7.78 6.07 0.11
N THR A 108 7.50 4.78 0.01
CA THR A 108 8.34 3.81 -0.73
C THR A 108 8.17 3.91 -2.25
N THR A 109 7.02 4.38 -2.73
CA THR A 109 6.75 4.52 -4.17
C THR A 109 7.19 5.89 -4.69
N TYR A 110 6.77 6.97 -4.03
CA TYR A 110 6.89 8.36 -4.55
C TYR A 110 7.89 9.21 -3.79
N GLY A 111 8.29 8.78 -2.59
CA GLY A 111 9.22 9.52 -1.76
C GLY A 111 10.66 9.44 -2.27
N GLY A 112 11.46 10.46 -1.98
CA GLY A 112 12.90 10.39 -2.19
C GLY A 112 13.54 9.25 -1.39
N LYS A 113 14.72 8.83 -1.79
CA LYS A 113 15.41 7.65 -1.23
C LYS A 113 15.55 7.70 0.31
N SER A 114 15.84 8.87 0.86
CA SER A 114 15.94 9.06 2.31
C SER A 114 14.60 8.84 3.02
N MET A 115 13.49 9.36 2.46
CA MET A 115 12.14 9.19 3.00
C MET A 115 11.72 7.71 2.98
N ALA A 116 11.92 7.04 1.86
CA ALA A 116 11.58 5.62 1.69
C ALA A 116 12.39 4.75 2.67
N THR A 117 13.70 4.99 2.78
CA THR A 117 14.58 4.26 3.71
C THR A 117 14.16 4.47 5.15
N GLU A 118 13.82 5.70 5.54
CA GLU A 118 13.36 6.00 6.90
C GLU A 118 12.00 5.34 7.21
N ALA A 119 11.07 5.32 6.25
CA ALA A 119 9.80 4.62 6.39
C ALA A 119 10.00 3.12 6.63
N ILE A 120 10.88 2.48 5.86
CA ILE A 120 11.24 1.06 6.01
C ILE A 120 11.90 0.81 7.38
N ARG A 121 12.90 1.64 7.76
CA ARG A 121 13.57 1.52 9.05
C ARG A 121 12.59 1.60 10.21
N ARG A 122 11.62 2.52 10.14
CA ARG A 122 10.59 2.71 11.16
C ARG A 122 9.68 1.48 11.26
N VAL A 123 9.24 0.90 10.14
CA VAL A 123 8.43 -0.31 10.14
C VAL A 123 9.21 -1.47 10.74
N ASN A 124 10.46 -1.68 10.35
CA ASN A 124 11.31 -2.74 10.88
C ASN A 124 11.53 -2.59 12.40
N ALA A 125 11.74 -1.38 12.89
CA ALA A 125 11.89 -1.10 14.33
C ALA A 125 10.60 -1.40 15.11
N ILE A 126 9.42 -1.12 14.54
CA ILE A 126 8.13 -1.46 15.15
C ILE A 126 7.95 -2.99 15.18
N HIS A 127 8.17 -3.66 14.05
CA HIS A 127 7.97 -5.10 13.92
C HIS A 127 8.89 -5.92 14.84
N ALA A 128 10.12 -5.47 15.06
CA ALA A 128 11.05 -6.12 15.99
C ALA A 128 10.53 -6.19 17.45
N ASN A 129 9.62 -5.32 17.82
CA ASN A 129 9.02 -5.27 19.16
C ASN A 129 7.65 -5.97 19.25
N ILE A 130 7.09 -6.41 18.13
CA ILE A 130 5.82 -7.13 18.06
C ILE A 130 6.11 -8.62 18.13
N ARG A 131 5.73 -9.24 19.24
CA ARG A 131 5.91 -10.68 19.47
C ARG A 131 4.76 -11.24 20.28
N GLY A 132 4.45 -12.51 20.08
CA GLY A 132 3.36 -13.19 20.78
C GLY A 132 3.31 -14.67 20.45
N VAL A 133 2.15 -15.25 20.70
CA VAL A 133 1.82 -16.64 20.39
C VAL A 133 0.55 -16.62 19.54
N ASP A 134 0.54 -17.34 18.45
CA ASP A 134 -0.61 -17.41 17.57
C ASP A 134 -1.72 -18.34 18.10
N LEU A 135 -2.80 -18.45 17.35
CA LEU A 135 -3.96 -19.29 17.70
C LEU A 135 -3.62 -20.79 17.79
N ASP A 136 -2.53 -21.23 17.14
CA ASP A 136 -2.05 -22.61 17.14
C ASP A 136 -0.99 -22.86 18.24
N GLY A 137 -0.74 -21.88 19.09
CA GLY A 137 0.26 -21.97 20.17
C GLY A 137 1.70 -21.77 19.71
N LYS A 138 1.94 -21.27 18.48
CA LYS A 138 3.28 -21.03 17.95
C LYS A 138 3.72 -19.59 18.24
N ALA A 139 4.92 -19.46 18.79
CA ALA A 139 5.54 -18.16 18.99
C ALA A 139 5.83 -17.46 17.65
N TYR A 140 5.75 -16.13 17.62
CA TYR A 140 6.10 -15.31 16.46
C TYR A 140 6.78 -14.00 16.87
N VAL A 141 7.55 -13.46 15.94
CA VAL A 141 7.99 -12.06 15.93
C VAL A 141 7.62 -11.49 14.58
N ALA A 142 7.02 -10.27 14.55
CA ALA A 142 6.47 -9.72 13.31
C ALA A 142 7.52 -9.38 12.24
N ASN A 143 8.81 -9.39 12.57
CA ASN A 143 9.92 -9.23 11.63
C ASN A 143 10.54 -10.57 11.17
N GLU A 144 9.89 -11.72 11.41
CA GLU A 144 10.33 -12.98 10.82
C GLU A 144 10.29 -12.87 9.29
N PRO A 145 11.37 -13.25 8.58
CA PRO A 145 11.48 -13.07 7.13
C PRO A 145 10.33 -13.72 6.34
N GLU A 146 9.89 -14.91 6.76
CA GLU A 146 8.75 -15.63 6.18
C GLU A 146 7.44 -14.84 6.35
N LEU A 147 7.23 -14.26 7.54
CA LEU A 147 6.01 -13.53 7.85
C LEU A 147 5.95 -12.20 7.08
N ILE A 148 7.09 -11.49 6.98
CA ILE A 148 7.20 -10.30 6.14
C ILE A 148 6.94 -10.66 4.68
N ARG A 149 7.52 -11.76 4.17
CA ARG A 149 7.27 -12.24 2.81
C ARG A 149 5.79 -12.48 2.54
N TRP A 150 5.11 -13.19 3.45
CA TRP A 150 3.66 -13.45 3.31
C TRP A 150 2.86 -12.16 3.18
N VAL A 151 3.07 -11.21 4.11
CA VAL A 151 2.33 -9.95 4.13
C VAL A 151 2.64 -9.12 2.89
N HIS A 152 3.91 -9.05 2.49
CA HIS A 152 4.32 -8.30 1.31
C HIS A 152 3.74 -8.89 0.01
N LEU A 153 3.76 -10.21 -0.15
CA LEU A 153 3.14 -10.89 -1.29
C LEU A 153 1.63 -10.66 -1.33
N ALA A 154 0.95 -10.69 -0.17
CA ALA A 154 -0.48 -10.40 -0.09
C ALA A 154 -0.79 -8.97 -0.56
N GLU A 155 0.05 -7.99 -0.22
CA GLU A 155 -0.10 -6.61 -0.68
C GLU A 155 0.15 -6.48 -2.18
N VAL A 156 1.31 -6.93 -2.65
CA VAL A 156 1.74 -6.82 -4.06
C VAL A 156 0.72 -7.49 -4.99
N SER A 157 0.34 -8.73 -4.69
CA SER A 157 -0.64 -9.46 -5.50
C SER A 157 -2.02 -8.80 -5.50
N SER A 158 -2.47 -8.28 -4.36
CA SER A 158 -3.77 -7.61 -4.26
C SER A 158 -3.81 -6.30 -5.03
N PHE A 159 -2.76 -5.48 -4.98
CA PHE A 159 -2.66 -4.25 -5.75
C PHE A 159 -2.61 -4.51 -7.24
N LEU A 160 -1.79 -5.47 -7.67
CA LEU A 160 -1.67 -5.86 -9.07
C LEU A 160 -3.01 -6.37 -9.62
N ASN A 161 -3.65 -7.30 -8.92
CA ASN A 161 -4.94 -7.87 -9.33
C ASN A 161 -6.02 -6.80 -9.41
N ALA A 162 -6.11 -5.91 -8.41
CA ALA A 162 -7.07 -4.82 -8.44
C ALA A 162 -6.81 -3.87 -9.63
N TYR A 163 -5.55 -3.54 -9.92
CA TYR A 163 -5.21 -2.73 -11.08
C TYR A 163 -5.62 -3.39 -12.39
N GLN A 164 -5.29 -4.67 -12.57
CA GLN A 164 -5.63 -5.43 -13.77
C GLN A 164 -7.14 -5.47 -14.05
N HIS A 165 -7.97 -5.52 -12.99
CA HIS A 165 -9.42 -5.58 -13.15
C HIS A 165 -10.12 -4.21 -13.26
N LEU A 166 -9.53 -3.17 -12.68
CA LEU A 166 -10.19 -1.86 -12.57
C LEU A 166 -9.63 -0.80 -13.51
N SER A 167 -8.43 -1.04 -14.07
CA SER A 167 -7.83 -0.13 -15.02
C SER A 167 -8.44 -0.28 -16.42
N LYS A 168 -8.67 0.85 -17.08
CA LYS A 168 -9.04 0.87 -18.52
C LYS A 168 -7.90 0.42 -19.42
N SER A 169 -6.67 0.40 -18.91
CA SER A 169 -5.46 -0.01 -19.60
C SER A 169 -4.67 -0.96 -18.71
N PRO A 170 -5.08 -2.24 -18.62
CA PRO A 170 -4.36 -3.23 -17.84
C PRO A 170 -2.91 -3.38 -18.33
N LEU A 171 -2.05 -3.86 -17.44
CA LEU A 171 -0.65 -4.11 -17.74
C LEU A 171 -0.51 -5.31 -18.67
N SER A 172 0.49 -5.28 -19.54
CA SER A 172 1.00 -6.46 -20.24
C SER A 172 1.67 -7.43 -19.27
N GLN A 173 1.90 -8.68 -19.69
CA GLN A 173 2.61 -9.66 -18.85
C GLN A 173 3.99 -9.16 -18.42
N SER A 174 4.75 -8.56 -19.34
CA SER A 174 6.08 -8.01 -19.02
C SER A 174 6.04 -6.86 -18.02
N GLU A 175 4.99 -6.01 -18.07
CA GLU A 175 4.80 -4.97 -17.06
C GLU A 175 4.38 -5.56 -15.70
N CYS A 176 3.59 -6.65 -15.68
CA CYS A 176 3.28 -7.36 -14.45
C CYS A 176 4.54 -7.94 -13.81
N ASP A 177 5.39 -8.58 -14.60
CA ASP A 177 6.65 -9.15 -14.12
C ASP A 177 7.59 -8.05 -13.61
N GLN A 178 7.68 -6.92 -14.31
CA GLN A 178 8.45 -5.74 -13.86
C GLN A 178 7.90 -5.18 -12.55
N TYR A 179 6.58 -5.08 -12.40
CA TYR A 179 5.97 -4.63 -11.15
C TYR A 179 6.36 -5.51 -9.96
N ILE A 180 6.33 -6.83 -10.14
CA ILE A 180 6.73 -7.79 -9.11
C ILE A 180 8.22 -7.63 -8.76
N GLU A 181 9.09 -7.47 -9.78
CA GLU A 181 10.52 -7.25 -9.56
C GLU A 181 10.79 -5.95 -8.79
N GLU A 182 10.15 -4.85 -9.16
CA GLU A 182 10.24 -3.57 -8.48
C GLU A 182 9.79 -3.68 -7.01
N MET A 183 8.66 -4.33 -6.75
CA MET A 183 8.13 -4.51 -5.41
C MET A 183 8.95 -5.49 -4.57
N THR A 184 9.63 -6.45 -5.20
CA THR A 184 10.58 -7.36 -4.53
C THR A 184 11.69 -6.58 -3.82
N GLN A 185 12.18 -5.48 -4.40
CA GLN A 185 13.18 -4.63 -3.76
C GLN A 185 12.70 -4.07 -2.42
N VAL A 186 11.43 -3.64 -2.35
CA VAL A 186 10.83 -3.14 -1.11
C VAL A 186 10.71 -4.26 -0.07
N GLY A 187 10.26 -5.44 -0.49
CA GLY A 187 10.16 -6.62 0.37
C GLY A 187 11.50 -7.02 0.99
N LEU A 188 12.57 -7.06 0.18
CA LEU A 188 13.93 -7.38 0.66
C LEU A 188 14.43 -6.34 1.67
N LEU A 189 14.17 -5.05 1.45
CA LEU A 189 14.54 -3.98 2.38
C LEU A 189 13.75 -4.05 3.70
N LEU A 190 12.54 -4.59 3.68
CA LEU A 190 11.76 -4.92 4.88
C LEU A 190 12.30 -6.15 5.62
N GLY A 191 13.17 -6.95 5.00
CA GLY A 191 13.73 -8.16 5.57
C GLY A 191 12.97 -9.43 5.18
N ALA A 192 12.16 -9.40 4.11
CA ALA A 192 11.54 -10.60 3.57
C ALA A 192 12.59 -11.63 3.12
N GLU A 193 12.26 -12.91 3.22
CA GLU A 193 13.01 -13.94 2.50
C GLU A 193 12.99 -13.64 1.00
N LYS A 194 14.00 -14.14 0.29
CA LYS A 194 14.07 -14.03 -1.17
C LYS A 194 12.78 -14.59 -1.77
N LEU A 195 12.13 -13.78 -2.59
CA LEU A 195 10.90 -14.11 -3.32
C LEU A 195 11.20 -15.08 -4.45
#